data_06e453567033be4903663752e8c4ae14
#
_entry.id   06e453567033be4903663752e8c4ae14
#
_cell.length_a   1.000
_cell.length_b   1.000
_cell.length_c   1.000
_cell.angle_alpha   90.00
_cell.angle_beta   90.00
_cell.angle_gamma   90.00
#
_symmetry.space_group_name_H-M   'P 1'
#
loop_
_entity.id
_entity.type
_entity.pdbx_description
1 polymer ?
#
loop_
_entity_poly.entity_id
_entity_poly.type
_entity_poly.pdbx_seq_one_letter_code
_entity_poly.pdbx_strand_id
1 'polypeptide(L)'
;MAPRQYQYVGPANIRDFALASSPPGTPIHSVDDLSAWIVSRSSETEPDGSLIATFTVDVSGTLLLAPRRSEHVACAGGGPVLSAGEITFFDGDVSEITNQSAGFCPEPESWTTVAAGLDAIPVNRPDDFTTRVEFRLCPACNERNIVKDGWFVCDLCGADLPETWNFPEAQRGT
;
A
#
# COMPACT_ATOMS: atom_id res chain seq x y z
N MET A 1 3.51 -12.20 -17.45
CA MET A 1 3.25 -12.88 -16.16
C MET A 1 2.28 -12.08 -15.32
N ALA A 2 1.40 -12.75 -14.60
CA ALA A 2 0.49 -12.10 -13.68
C ALA A 2 1.29 -11.44 -12.52
N PRO A 3 0.91 -10.25 -12.05
CA PRO A 3 1.58 -9.61 -10.93
C PRO A 3 1.43 -10.43 -9.65
N ARG A 4 2.38 -10.25 -8.73
CA ARG A 4 2.33 -10.89 -7.42
C ARG A 4 1.16 -10.34 -6.62
N GLN A 5 0.48 -11.24 -5.92
CA GLN A 5 -0.59 -10.88 -4.98
C GLN A 5 -0.03 -11.00 -3.56
N TYR A 6 -0.21 -9.93 -2.79
CA TYR A 6 0.24 -9.84 -1.41
C TYR A 6 -0.93 -10.10 -0.48
N GLN A 7 -0.75 -11.01 0.48
CA GLN A 7 -1.73 -11.23 1.53
C GLN A 7 -1.37 -10.42 2.78
N TYR A 8 -2.34 -10.21 3.64
CA TYR A 8 -2.09 -9.59 4.93
C TYR A 8 -1.15 -10.49 5.77
N VAL A 9 -0.06 -9.90 6.24
CA VAL A 9 0.98 -10.60 7.02
C VAL A 9 1.16 -10.01 8.42
N GLY A 10 0.31 -9.08 8.81
CA GLY A 10 0.32 -8.46 10.12
C GLY A 10 -0.41 -9.28 11.18
N PRO A 11 -0.52 -8.73 12.40
CA PRO A 11 -1.22 -9.40 13.50
C PRO A 11 -2.71 -9.59 13.21
N ALA A 12 -3.25 -10.76 13.56
CA ALA A 12 -4.65 -11.08 13.31
C ALA A 12 -5.62 -10.18 14.10
N ASN A 13 -5.25 -9.78 15.32
CA ASN A 13 -6.08 -8.88 16.12
C ASN A 13 -6.20 -7.49 15.51
N ILE A 14 -5.15 -6.97 14.88
CA ILE A 14 -5.21 -5.69 14.17
C ILE A 14 -6.12 -5.81 12.95
N ARG A 15 -5.98 -6.88 12.17
CA ARG A 15 -6.86 -7.16 11.03
C ARG A 15 -8.33 -7.20 11.45
N ASP A 16 -8.65 -7.98 12.49
CA ASP A 16 -10.03 -8.18 12.92
C ASP A 16 -10.64 -6.89 13.44
N PHE A 17 -9.88 -6.10 14.20
CA PHE A 17 -10.32 -4.79 14.67
C PHE A 17 -10.53 -3.81 13.51
N ALA A 18 -9.59 -3.76 12.58
CA ALA A 18 -9.66 -2.85 11.43
C ALA A 18 -10.88 -3.14 10.55
N LEU A 19 -11.12 -4.42 10.24
CA LEU A 19 -12.27 -4.84 9.44
C LEU A 19 -13.61 -4.57 10.13
N ALA A 20 -13.65 -4.65 11.46
CA ALA A 20 -14.85 -4.34 12.24
C ALA A 20 -15.10 -2.83 12.39
N SER A 21 -14.04 -2.00 12.32
CA SER A 21 -14.09 -0.58 12.68
C SER A 21 -14.13 0.37 11.48
N SER A 22 -13.71 -0.07 10.30
CA SER A 22 -13.54 0.79 9.13
C SER A 22 -14.14 0.14 7.88
N PRO A 23 -14.77 0.96 7.01
CA PRO A 23 -15.28 0.45 5.73
C PRO A 23 -14.13 0.13 4.77
N PRO A 24 -14.38 -0.66 3.72
CA PRO A 24 -13.45 -0.82 2.62
C PRO A 24 -13.11 0.51 1.95
N GLY A 25 -11.98 0.57 1.28
CA GLY A 25 -11.59 1.74 0.49
C GLY A 25 -12.55 2.02 -0.65
N THR A 26 -12.57 3.26 -1.09
CA THR A 26 -13.40 3.71 -2.21
C THR A 26 -12.69 3.39 -3.52
N PRO A 27 -13.31 2.61 -4.44
CA PRO A 27 -12.70 2.37 -5.74
C PRO A 27 -12.71 3.63 -6.60
N ILE A 28 -11.59 3.88 -7.27
CA ILE A 28 -11.40 5.06 -8.13
C ILE A 28 -11.26 4.57 -9.57
N HIS A 29 -12.25 4.85 -10.39
CA HIS A 29 -12.28 4.42 -11.79
C HIS A 29 -12.09 5.57 -12.78
N SER A 30 -12.16 6.82 -12.30
CA SER A 30 -12.10 8.01 -13.16
C SER A 30 -11.53 9.20 -12.41
N VAL A 31 -11.16 10.24 -13.15
CA VAL A 31 -10.78 11.54 -12.57
C VAL A 31 -11.93 12.13 -11.74
N ASP A 32 -13.17 11.94 -12.18
CA ASP A 32 -14.34 12.42 -11.43
C ASP A 32 -14.48 11.71 -10.09
N ASP A 33 -14.25 10.39 -10.04
CA ASP A 33 -14.25 9.64 -8.78
C ASP A 33 -13.15 10.18 -7.84
N LEU A 34 -11.96 10.41 -8.38
CA LEU A 34 -10.83 10.95 -7.62
C LEU A 34 -11.14 12.33 -7.08
N SER A 35 -11.64 13.23 -7.92
CA SER A 35 -12.00 14.59 -7.52
C SER A 35 -13.07 14.60 -6.43
N ALA A 36 -14.10 13.77 -6.57
CA ALA A 36 -15.15 13.64 -5.57
C ALA A 36 -14.60 13.11 -4.24
N TRP A 37 -13.70 12.13 -4.28
CA TRP A 37 -13.09 11.59 -3.08
C TRP A 37 -12.22 12.64 -2.37
N ILE A 38 -11.39 13.38 -3.10
CA ILE A 38 -10.54 14.44 -2.55
C ILE A 38 -11.41 15.54 -1.90
N VAL A 39 -12.47 15.97 -2.57
CA VAL A 39 -13.39 16.98 -2.02
C VAL A 39 -14.05 16.47 -0.73
N SER A 40 -14.45 15.20 -0.69
CA SER A 40 -15.07 14.61 0.51
C SER A 40 -14.12 14.58 1.71
N ARG A 41 -12.81 14.71 1.48
CA ARG A 41 -11.76 14.69 2.50
C ARG A 41 -11.08 16.04 2.70
N SER A 42 -11.69 17.12 2.24
CA SER A 42 -11.09 18.47 2.31
C SER A 42 -10.73 18.92 3.73
N SER A 43 -11.46 18.44 4.75
CA SER A 43 -11.15 18.73 6.16
C SER A 43 -9.84 18.05 6.65
N GLU A 44 -9.33 17.07 5.91
CA GLU A 44 -8.10 16.35 6.24
C GLU A 44 -6.88 16.88 5.49
N THR A 45 -7.05 17.94 4.70
CA THR A 45 -5.97 18.57 3.94
C THR A 45 -4.92 19.16 4.91
N GLU A 46 -3.65 18.90 4.61
CA GLU A 46 -2.52 19.42 5.37
C GLU A 46 -2.37 20.92 5.18
N PRO A 47 -1.62 21.62 6.07
CA PRO A 47 -1.43 23.08 5.95
C PRO A 47 -0.81 23.53 4.63
N ASP A 48 -0.03 22.69 3.98
CA ASP A 48 0.59 22.99 2.66
C ASP A 48 -0.36 22.78 1.48
N GLY A 49 -1.59 22.31 1.73
CA GLY A 49 -2.59 22.02 0.69
C GLY A 49 -2.56 20.58 0.18
N SER A 50 -1.67 19.73 0.68
CA SER A 50 -1.63 18.33 0.29
C SER A 50 -2.65 17.48 1.05
N LEU A 51 -3.05 16.36 0.46
CA LEU A 51 -3.91 15.36 1.10
C LEU A 51 -3.22 14.02 1.05
N ILE A 52 -2.95 13.46 2.23
CA ILE A 52 -2.34 12.13 2.36
C ILE A 52 -3.45 11.09 2.56
N ALA A 53 -3.36 10.00 1.83
CA ALA A 53 -4.34 8.91 1.90
C ALA A 53 -3.65 7.56 1.99
N THR A 54 -4.38 6.58 2.50
CA THR A 54 -4.04 5.16 2.40
C THR A 54 -4.54 4.65 1.06
N PHE A 55 -3.74 3.87 0.35
CA PHE A 55 -4.19 3.20 -0.87
C PHE A 55 -3.89 1.71 -0.86
N THR A 56 -4.70 0.98 -1.61
CA THR A 56 -4.41 -0.38 -2.06
C THR A 56 -4.76 -0.48 -3.54
N VAL A 57 -4.14 -1.42 -4.24
CA VAL A 57 -4.55 -1.83 -5.58
C VAL A 57 -5.10 -3.23 -5.46
N ASP A 58 -6.36 -3.43 -5.78
CA ASP A 58 -6.99 -4.75 -5.66
C ASP A 58 -6.53 -5.71 -6.77
N VAL A 59 -6.93 -6.96 -6.68
CA VAL A 59 -6.50 -7.99 -7.64
C VAL A 59 -7.00 -7.77 -9.06
N SER A 60 -7.97 -6.90 -9.26
CA SER A 60 -8.43 -6.49 -10.60
C SER A 60 -7.64 -5.31 -11.16
N GLY A 61 -6.72 -4.72 -10.38
CA GLY A 61 -5.94 -3.55 -10.77
C GLY A 61 -6.60 -2.21 -10.43
N THR A 62 -7.69 -2.21 -9.68
CA THR A 62 -8.39 -0.99 -9.29
C THR A 62 -7.73 -0.35 -8.07
N LEU A 63 -7.50 0.96 -8.16
CA LEU A 63 -7.03 1.77 -7.03
C LEU A 63 -8.19 1.98 -6.04
N LEU A 64 -7.93 1.67 -4.76
CA LEU A 64 -8.84 1.94 -3.65
C LEU A 64 -8.20 2.96 -2.72
N LEU A 65 -8.97 3.96 -2.32
CA LEU A 65 -8.52 5.02 -1.40
C LEU A 65 -9.29 4.97 -0.09
N ALA A 66 -8.57 5.22 0.99
CA ALA A 66 -9.13 5.34 2.33
C ALA A 66 -8.44 6.50 3.07
N PRO A 67 -9.05 7.04 4.14
CA PRO A 67 -8.38 8.04 4.97
C PRO A 67 -7.02 7.57 5.46
N ARG A 68 -6.09 8.49 5.65
CA ARG A 68 -4.73 8.19 6.12
C ARG A 68 -4.69 7.28 7.35
N ARG A 69 -5.66 7.42 8.26
CA ARG A 69 -5.73 6.64 9.51
C ARG A 69 -6.21 5.21 9.31
N SER A 70 -6.77 4.89 8.14
CA SER A 70 -7.28 3.54 7.88
C SER A 70 -6.13 2.56 7.73
N GLU A 71 -6.28 1.38 8.32
CA GLU A 71 -5.36 0.28 8.08
C GLU A 71 -5.49 -0.20 6.63
N HIS A 72 -4.37 -0.61 6.04
CA HIS A 72 -4.38 -1.11 4.67
C HIS A 72 -5.30 -2.33 4.49
N VAL A 73 -5.37 -3.19 5.50
CA VAL A 73 -6.23 -4.38 5.45
C VAL A 73 -7.71 -4.00 5.38
N ALA A 74 -8.12 -2.93 6.06
CA ALA A 74 -9.49 -2.40 5.95
C ALA A 74 -9.73 -1.80 4.57
N CYS A 75 -8.81 -1.00 4.07
CA CYS A 75 -8.88 -0.44 2.72
C CYS A 75 -9.06 -1.54 1.68
N ALA A 76 -8.34 -2.65 1.82
CA ALA A 76 -8.43 -3.81 0.94
C ALA A 76 -9.70 -4.65 1.14
N GLY A 77 -10.49 -4.38 2.17
CA GLY A 77 -11.66 -5.20 2.50
C GLY A 77 -11.30 -6.61 2.97
N GLY A 78 -10.08 -6.81 3.47
CA GLY A 78 -9.59 -8.10 3.98
C GLY A 78 -8.97 -9.01 2.91
N GLY A 79 -9.09 -8.67 1.63
CA GLY A 79 -8.57 -9.48 0.54
C GLY A 79 -7.09 -9.21 0.21
N PRO A 80 -6.50 -10.01 -0.70
CA PRO A 80 -5.16 -9.76 -1.19
C PRO A 80 -5.11 -8.52 -2.08
N VAL A 81 -3.91 -7.95 -2.21
CA VAL A 81 -3.68 -6.72 -2.99
C VAL A 81 -2.52 -6.93 -3.97
N LEU A 82 -2.47 -6.10 -5.01
CA LEU A 82 -1.34 -6.02 -5.92
C LEU A 82 -0.30 -5.00 -5.46
N SER A 83 -0.69 -4.03 -4.63
CA SER A 83 0.19 -3.10 -3.93
C SER A 83 -0.58 -2.39 -2.81
N ALA A 84 0.15 -1.76 -1.90
CA ALA A 84 -0.42 -0.98 -0.80
C ALA A 84 0.62 0.03 -0.31
N GLY A 85 0.16 1.18 0.16
CA GLY A 85 1.04 2.20 0.70
C GLY A 85 0.30 3.49 1.01
N GLU A 86 1.04 4.59 1.04
CA GLU A 86 0.50 5.94 1.19
C GLU A 86 0.64 6.71 -0.12
N ILE A 87 -0.35 7.54 -0.42
CA ILE A 87 -0.39 8.38 -1.61
C ILE A 87 -0.71 9.80 -1.17
N THR A 88 -0.01 10.78 -1.73
CA THR A 88 -0.21 12.19 -1.44
C THR A 88 -0.67 12.90 -2.71
N PHE A 89 -1.78 13.61 -2.59
CA PHE A 89 -2.33 14.44 -3.68
C PHE A 89 -2.03 15.91 -3.41
N PHE A 90 -1.69 16.63 -4.45
CA PHE A 90 -1.53 18.08 -4.43
C PHE A 90 -2.07 18.65 -5.74
N ASP A 91 -2.99 19.60 -5.63
CA ASP A 91 -3.63 20.25 -6.80
C ASP A 91 -4.22 19.23 -7.80
N GLY A 92 -4.79 18.13 -7.28
CA GLY A 92 -5.42 17.08 -8.07
C GLY A 92 -4.47 16.03 -8.65
N ASP A 93 -3.17 16.22 -8.51
CA ASP A 93 -2.15 15.30 -9.01
C ASP A 93 -1.53 14.49 -7.88
N VAL A 94 -0.91 13.35 -8.23
CA VAL A 94 -0.14 12.55 -7.27
C VAL A 94 1.24 13.18 -7.13
N SER A 95 1.54 13.74 -5.96
CA SER A 95 2.84 14.36 -5.66
C SER A 95 3.84 13.40 -5.05
N GLU A 96 3.38 12.50 -4.17
CA GLU A 96 4.21 11.48 -3.51
C GLU A 96 3.44 10.18 -3.42
N ILE A 97 4.16 9.07 -3.48
CA ILE A 97 3.57 7.75 -3.32
C ILE A 97 4.63 6.76 -2.82
N THR A 98 4.25 5.90 -1.90
CA THR A 98 5.14 4.90 -1.29
C THR A 98 4.51 3.52 -1.35
N ASN A 99 5.34 2.47 -1.21
CA ASN A 99 4.85 1.11 -0.98
C ASN A 99 4.92 0.74 0.51
N GLN A 100 4.88 1.72 1.39
CA GLN A 100 4.99 1.47 2.82
C GLN A 100 3.68 0.96 3.40
N SER A 101 3.61 -0.36 3.60
CA SER A 101 2.49 -1.04 4.22
C SER A 101 3.02 -2.18 5.09
N ALA A 102 3.04 -1.99 6.40
CA ALA A 102 3.48 -3.02 7.33
C ALA A 102 2.52 -4.23 7.36
N GLY A 103 1.28 -4.04 6.92
CA GLY A 103 0.30 -5.13 6.86
C GLY A 103 0.47 -6.06 5.67
N PHE A 104 0.94 -5.55 4.54
CA PHE A 104 1.10 -6.34 3.31
C PHE A 104 2.55 -6.51 2.87
N CYS A 105 3.44 -5.62 3.30
CA CYS A 105 4.86 -5.66 2.96
C CYS A 105 5.13 -5.87 1.46
N PRO A 106 4.52 -5.08 0.56
CA PRO A 106 4.70 -5.30 -0.87
C PRO A 106 6.11 -4.89 -1.32
N GLU A 107 6.58 -5.52 -2.40
CA GLU A 107 7.86 -5.17 -3.01
C GLU A 107 7.79 -3.83 -3.74
N PRO A 108 8.95 -3.13 -3.91
CA PRO A 108 9.00 -1.95 -4.78
C PRO A 108 8.58 -2.26 -6.24
N GLU A 109 8.78 -3.48 -6.71
CA GLU A 109 8.38 -3.94 -8.05
C GLU A 109 6.86 -3.91 -8.26
N SER A 110 6.07 -3.81 -7.18
CA SER A 110 4.61 -3.63 -7.26
C SER A 110 4.23 -2.28 -7.90
N TRP A 111 5.20 -1.38 -8.11
CA TRP A 111 4.98 -0.11 -8.81
C TRP A 111 4.26 -0.27 -10.16
N THR A 112 4.56 -1.33 -10.90
CA THR A 112 3.93 -1.56 -12.22
C THR A 112 2.41 -1.63 -12.13
N THR A 113 1.87 -2.23 -11.07
CA THR A 113 0.42 -2.30 -10.85
C THR A 113 -0.17 -0.97 -10.42
N VAL A 114 0.57 -0.20 -9.60
CA VAL A 114 0.18 1.15 -9.18
C VAL A 114 0.13 2.09 -10.38
N ALA A 115 1.18 2.08 -11.19
CA ALA A 115 1.25 2.91 -12.40
C ALA A 115 0.09 2.62 -13.35
N ALA A 116 -0.23 1.34 -13.57
CA ALA A 116 -1.35 0.94 -14.41
C ALA A 116 -2.69 1.43 -13.85
N GLY A 117 -2.89 1.32 -12.53
CA GLY A 117 -4.09 1.80 -11.87
C GLY A 117 -4.25 3.33 -11.97
N LEU A 118 -3.17 4.07 -11.83
CA LEU A 118 -3.18 5.53 -11.97
C LEU A 118 -3.36 5.96 -13.42
N ASP A 119 -2.75 5.26 -14.37
CA ASP A 119 -2.89 5.57 -15.80
C ASP A 119 -4.33 5.34 -16.30
N ALA A 120 -5.04 4.40 -15.69
CA ALA A 120 -6.47 4.19 -15.99
C ALA A 120 -7.36 5.36 -15.55
N ILE A 121 -6.87 6.21 -14.65
CA ILE A 121 -7.59 7.39 -14.12
C ILE A 121 -7.19 8.66 -14.88
N PRO A 122 -6.29 8.67 -15.80
CA PRO A 122 -5.38 9.68 -16.38
C PRO A 122 -5.06 10.88 -15.46
N VAL A 123 -4.43 10.58 -14.32
CA VAL A 123 -3.90 11.57 -13.37
C VAL A 123 -2.38 11.70 -13.54
N ASN A 124 -1.84 12.89 -13.33
CA ASN A 124 -0.38 13.08 -13.31
C ASN A 124 0.22 12.41 -12.09
N ARG A 125 1.32 11.73 -12.26
CA ARG A 125 1.98 10.93 -11.24
C ARG A 125 3.49 10.89 -11.41
N PRO A 126 4.26 10.55 -10.36
CA PRO A 126 5.69 10.25 -10.49
C PRO A 126 5.94 9.01 -11.38
N ASP A 127 7.16 8.86 -11.84
CA ASP A 127 7.57 7.72 -12.68
C ASP A 127 7.84 6.45 -11.87
N ASP A 128 7.95 6.56 -10.57
CA ASP A 128 8.17 5.44 -9.63
C ASP A 128 7.68 5.87 -8.25
N PHE A 129 7.70 4.97 -7.29
CA PHE A 129 7.52 5.35 -5.89
C PHE A 129 8.50 6.46 -5.52
N THR A 130 8.01 7.52 -4.92
CA THR A 130 8.85 8.60 -4.42
C THR A 130 9.64 8.17 -3.19
N THR A 131 9.13 7.19 -2.45
CA THR A 131 9.85 6.47 -1.40
C THR A 131 9.64 4.98 -1.61
N ARG A 132 10.73 4.27 -1.88
CA ARG A 132 10.74 2.81 -2.06
C ARG A 132 11.13 2.17 -0.74
N VAL A 133 10.33 1.21 -0.28
CA VAL A 133 10.56 0.49 0.98
C VAL A 133 10.77 -0.98 0.65
N GLU A 134 11.84 -1.57 1.19
CA GLU A 134 12.12 -3.00 1.10
C GLU A 134 11.76 -3.68 2.42
N PHE A 135 10.89 -4.66 2.35
CA PHE A 135 10.46 -5.45 3.51
C PHE A 135 11.05 -6.85 3.46
N ARG A 136 11.45 -7.35 4.62
CA ARG A 136 11.92 -8.74 4.79
C ARG A 136 11.37 -9.33 6.07
N LEU A 137 11.02 -10.61 6.03
CA LEU A 137 10.65 -11.38 7.21
C LEU A 137 11.89 -12.03 7.79
N CYS A 138 12.16 -11.82 9.07
CA CYS A 138 13.31 -12.47 9.72
C CYS A 138 13.08 -13.98 9.82
N PRO A 139 13.95 -14.81 9.25
CA PRO A 139 13.79 -16.26 9.34
C PRO A 139 14.05 -16.81 10.74
N ALA A 140 14.70 -16.05 11.62
CA ALA A 140 15.00 -16.49 12.98
C ALA A 140 13.90 -16.15 13.99
N CYS A 141 13.32 -14.93 13.92
CA CYS A 141 12.34 -14.48 14.93
C CYS A 141 10.98 -14.07 14.34
N ASN A 142 10.78 -14.15 13.02
CA ASN A 142 9.56 -13.76 12.31
C ASN A 142 9.20 -12.27 12.39
N GLU A 143 10.15 -11.41 12.79
CA GLU A 143 9.91 -9.96 12.76
C GLU A 143 9.85 -9.47 11.31
N ARG A 144 8.88 -8.59 11.04
CA ARG A 144 8.78 -7.90 9.76
C ARG A 144 9.70 -6.69 9.80
N ASN A 145 10.68 -6.67 8.93
CA ASN A 145 11.71 -5.63 8.90
C ASN A 145 11.58 -4.73 7.68
N ILE A 146 11.89 -3.46 7.86
CA ILE A 146 12.20 -2.54 6.77
C ILE A 146 13.73 -2.53 6.63
N VAL A 147 14.22 -2.85 5.44
CA VAL A 147 15.65 -2.79 5.12
C VAL A 147 16.03 -1.35 4.80
N LYS A 148 16.98 -0.80 5.52
CA LYS A 148 17.49 0.56 5.32
C LYS A 148 18.92 0.52 4.80
N ASP A 149 19.17 1.27 3.73
CA ASP A 149 20.52 1.46 3.17
C ASP A 149 21.24 0.13 2.84
N GLY A 150 20.49 -0.88 2.39
CA GLY A 150 21.06 -2.19 2.06
C GLY A 150 21.56 -3.00 3.26
N TRP A 151 21.14 -2.64 4.46
CA TRP A 151 21.52 -3.34 5.69
C TRP A 151 20.51 -4.46 5.97
N PHE A 152 20.84 -5.69 5.52
CA PHE A 152 19.97 -6.86 5.64
C PHE A 152 20.21 -7.59 6.97
N VAL A 153 19.88 -6.91 8.07
CA VAL A 153 20.00 -7.44 9.43
C VAL A 153 18.71 -7.12 10.20
N CYS A 154 18.20 -8.10 10.92
CA CYS A 154 16.96 -7.93 11.70
C CYS A 154 17.18 -6.95 12.85
N ASP A 155 16.33 -5.93 12.92
CA ASP A 155 16.38 -4.91 13.97
C ASP A 155 16.07 -5.47 15.36
N LEU A 156 15.34 -6.59 15.43
CA LEU A 156 14.93 -7.18 16.70
C LEU A 156 15.93 -8.18 17.25
N CYS A 157 16.38 -9.15 16.44
CA CYS A 157 17.23 -10.24 16.95
C CYS A 157 18.65 -10.24 16.38
N GLY A 158 18.97 -9.38 15.42
CA GLY A 158 20.30 -9.26 14.83
C GLY A 158 20.66 -10.36 13.81
N ALA A 159 19.73 -11.23 13.46
CA ALA A 159 19.97 -12.26 12.44
C ALA A 159 20.02 -11.66 11.04
N ASP A 160 20.71 -12.35 10.11
CA ASP A 160 20.75 -11.93 8.71
C ASP A 160 19.37 -12.06 8.06
N LEU A 161 19.02 -11.08 7.23
CA LEU A 161 17.83 -11.10 6.40
C LEU A 161 18.19 -11.51 4.97
N PRO A 162 17.30 -12.24 4.26
CA PRO A 162 17.56 -12.60 2.88
C PRO A 162 17.56 -11.37 1.96
N GLU A 163 18.30 -11.44 0.87
CA GLU A 163 18.38 -10.35 -0.12
C GLU A 163 17.10 -10.26 -0.98
N THR A 164 16.34 -11.36 -1.07
CA THR A 164 15.10 -11.41 -1.83
C THR A 164 13.88 -11.38 -0.91
N TRP A 165 12.78 -10.84 -1.42
CA TRP A 165 11.51 -10.80 -0.69
C TRP A 165 11.07 -12.21 -0.28
N ASN A 166 10.66 -12.37 0.98
CA ASN A 166 10.48 -13.71 1.58
C ASN A 166 9.20 -13.87 2.42
N PHE A 167 8.19 -13.06 2.14
CA PHE A 167 6.90 -13.24 2.80
C PHE A 167 6.08 -14.33 2.10
N PRO A 168 5.08 -14.94 2.78
CA PRO A 168 4.14 -15.85 2.14
C PRO A 168 3.33 -15.11 1.06
N GLU A 169 3.18 -15.73 -0.12
CA GLU A 169 2.33 -15.18 -1.17
C GLU A 169 0.87 -15.53 -0.92
N ALA A 170 -0.02 -14.64 -1.37
CA ALA A 170 -1.44 -14.96 -1.39
C ALA A 170 -1.68 -16.12 -2.37
N GLN A 171 -2.51 -17.08 -1.96
CA GLN A 171 -2.93 -18.16 -2.85
C GLN A 171 -3.84 -17.57 -3.92
N ARG A 172 -3.48 -17.80 -5.19
CA ARG A 172 -4.36 -17.42 -6.29
C ARG A 172 -5.58 -18.34 -6.26
N GLY A 173 -6.76 -17.75 -6.26
CA GLY A 173 -7.99 -18.51 -6.38
C GLY A 173 -7.99 -19.36 -7.65
N THR A 174 -8.39 -20.59 -7.53
CA THR A 174 -8.57 -21.51 -8.66
C THR A 174 -9.84 -21.16 -9.43
#